data_25ce39eb19bd597f5890c5a0b36d8164
#
_entry.id   25ce39eb19bd597f5890c5a0b36d8164
#
_cell.length_a   1.000
_cell.length_b   1.000
_cell.length_c   1.000
_cell.angle_alpha   90.00
_cell.angle_beta   90.00
_cell.angle_gamma   90.00
#
_symmetry.space_group_name_H-M   'P 1'
#
loop_
_entity.id
_entity.type
_entity.pdbx_description
1 polymer ?
#
loop_
_entity_poly.entity_id
_entity_poly.type
_entity_poly.pdbx_seq_one_letter_code
_entity_poly.pdbx_strand_id
1 'polypeptide(L)'
;MRPSKRITVALATAAIVCGGALTAPPAGASVASGVIGGADWGNAGVRNDWGDEGPLDYNSNNNSRAVALWQLVLRAEGFYSGAIDCDYGSGTTAATREYQRWYGLEDDGSAGPITMGNADNSLVDLGNNRDIRYVGWEGSGSVTFRRINGTYHIYLNGAWRSASYTSSTGC
;
A
#
# COMPACT_ATOMS: atom_id res chain seq x y z
N MET A 1 -12.36 -44.08 -48.41
CA MET A 1 -13.08 -42.81 -48.45
C MET A 1 -14.03 -42.73 -47.26
N ARG A 2 -13.73 -41.86 -46.30
CA ARG A 2 -14.60 -41.63 -45.11
C ARG A 2 -15.19 -40.22 -45.26
N PRO A 3 -16.49 -40.04 -45.09
CA PRO A 3 -17.11 -38.69 -45.17
C PRO A 3 -16.85 -37.91 -43.87
N SER A 4 -16.33 -36.70 -43.99
CA SER A 4 -16.15 -35.77 -42.91
C SER A 4 -17.49 -35.15 -42.46
N LYS A 5 -17.84 -35.33 -41.19
CA LYS A 5 -18.98 -34.64 -40.58
C LYS A 5 -18.61 -33.20 -40.30
N ARG A 6 -19.27 -32.28 -40.93
CA ARG A 6 -19.19 -30.85 -40.61
C ARG A 6 -20.05 -30.61 -39.40
N ILE A 7 -19.41 -30.22 -38.28
CA ILE A 7 -20.08 -29.75 -37.08
C ILE A 7 -20.31 -28.24 -37.28
N THR A 8 -21.56 -27.87 -37.43
CA THR A 8 -21.97 -26.45 -37.42
C THR A 8 -22.09 -26.01 -35.96
N VAL A 9 -21.16 -25.20 -35.49
CA VAL A 9 -21.26 -24.56 -34.19
C VAL A 9 -22.07 -23.28 -34.37
N ALA A 10 -23.26 -23.27 -33.81
CA ALA A 10 -24.07 -22.07 -33.68
C ALA A 10 -23.49 -21.20 -32.55
N LEU A 11 -22.92 -20.04 -32.90
CA LEU A 11 -22.56 -19.01 -31.95
C LEU A 11 -23.84 -18.36 -31.41
N ALA A 12 -24.24 -18.69 -30.20
CA ALA A 12 -25.19 -17.88 -29.45
C ALA A 12 -24.41 -16.76 -28.75
N THR A 13 -24.46 -15.56 -29.28
CA THR A 13 -23.99 -14.34 -28.65
C THR A 13 -24.98 -13.94 -27.53
N ALA A 14 -24.74 -14.39 -26.31
CA ALA A 14 -25.37 -13.81 -25.15
C ALA A 14 -24.52 -12.62 -24.69
N ALA A 15 -24.91 -11.42 -25.06
CA ALA A 15 -24.37 -10.19 -24.48
C ALA A 15 -24.93 -10.03 -23.07
N ILE A 16 -24.18 -10.51 -22.08
CA ILE A 16 -24.44 -10.15 -20.68
C ILE A 16 -23.72 -8.82 -20.45
N VAL A 17 -24.47 -7.73 -20.58
CA VAL A 17 -24.08 -6.42 -20.05
C VAL A 17 -24.30 -6.48 -18.54
N CYS A 18 -23.38 -7.08 -17.79
CA CYS A 18 -23.23 -6.81 -16.38
C CYS A 18 -22.48 -5.48 -16.26
N GLY A 19 -23.25 -4.39 -16.24
CA GLY A 19 -22.79 -3.10 -15.75
C GLY A 19 -22.54 -3.18 -14.25
N GLY A 20 -21.51 -3.91 -13.83
CA GLY A 20 -20.90 -3.75 -12.53
C GLY A 20 -20.12 -2.44 -12.60
N ALA A 21 -20.69 -1.36 -12.06
CA ALA A 21 -19.86 -0.23 -11.70
C ALA A 21 -18.80 -0.78 -10.73
N LEU A 22 -17.58 -0.90 -11.23
CA LEU A 22 -16.41 -0.99 -10.34
C LEU A 22 -16.38 0.36 -9.64
N THR A 23 -17.05 0.43 -8.49
CA THR A 23 -16.81 1.51 -7.57
C THR A 23 -15.38 1.30 -7.10
N ALA A 24 -14.43 2.04 -7.72
CA ALA A 24 -13.13 2.21 -7.13
C ALA A 24 -13.39 2.61 -5.66
N PRO A 25 -12.71 2.00 -4.67
CA PRO A 25 -12.77 2.48 -3.30
C PRO A 25 -12.51 3.98 -3.36
N PRO A 26 -13.20 4.80 -2.54
CA PRO A 26 -13.00 6.23 -2.57
C PRO A 26 -11.53 6.50 -2.29
N ALA A 27 -10.78 6.83 -3.34
CA ALA A 27 -9.43 7.31 -3.21
C ALA A 27 -9.50 8.58 -2.36
N GLY A 28 -9.12 8.48 -1.09
CA GLY A 28 -9.09 9.63 -0.21
C GLY A 28 -9.73 9.50 1.16
N ALA A 29 -10.26 8.35 1.54
CA ALA A 29 -10.81 8.20 2.90
C ALA A 29 -9.74 8.48 3.96
N SER A 30 -8.52 8.01 3.78
CA SER A 30 -7.45 8.17 4.76
C SER A 30 -6.66 9.47 4.58
N VAL A 31 -6.44 9.97 3.37
CA VAL A 31 -5.94 11.34 3.16
C VAL A 31 -6.89 12.35 3.79
N ALA A 32 -8.21 12.14 3.69
CA ALA A 32 -9.21 12.97 4.33
C ALA A 32 -9.14 12.91 5.87
N SER A 33 -8.72 11.76 6.45
CA SER A 33 -8.47 11.64 7.89
C SER A 33 -7.19 12.35 8.34
N GLY A 34 -6.30 12.64 7.40
CA GLY A 34 -5.02 13.29 7.64
C GLY A 34 -3.91 12.38 8.18
N VAL A 35 -4.18 11.08 8.33
CA VAL A 35 -3.23 10.10 8.87
C VAL A 35 -3.39 8.75 8.18
N ILE A 36 -2.33 7.94 8.13
CA ILE A 36 -2.44 6.52 7.77
C ILE A 36 -3.15 5.80 8.89
N GLY A 37 -4.27 5.17 8.56
CA GLY A 37 -5.14 4.47 9.47
C GLY A 37 -5.09 2.95 9.30
N GLY A 38 -5.73 2.25 10.23
CA GLY A 38 -6.13 0.87 10.07
C GLY A 38 -7.62 0.84 9.86
N ALA A 39 -8.08 0.11 8.85
CA ALA A 39 -9.46 0.11 8.41
C ALA A 39 -10.43 -0.39 9.47
N ASP A 40 -10.01 -1.24 10.42
CA ASP A 40 -10.93 -1.89 11.33
C ASP A 40 -10.43 -2.15 12.74
N TRP A 41 -11.28 -1.76 13.70
CA TRP A 41 -11.20 -2.10 15.11
C TRP A 41 -11.69 -3.52 15.42
N GLY A 42 -11.88 -4.39 14.42
CA GLY A 42 -12.39 -5.71 14.70
C GLY A 42 -12.30 -6.67 13.53
N ASN A 43 -11.77 -7.81 13.68
CA ASN A 43 -11.92 -9.06 12.93
C ASN A 43 -11.26 -9.21 11.56
N ALA A 44 -10.90 -8.16 10.82
CA ALA A 44 -10.21 -8.32 9.54
C ALA A 44 -8.68 -8.44 9.66
N GLY A 45 -8.14 -8.18 10.84
CA GLY A 45 -6.69 -8.17 11.05
C GLY A 45 -6.03 -6.92 10.46
N VAL A 46 -4.69 -6.90 10.45
CA VAL A 46 -3.90 -5.75 9.98
C VAL A 46 -3.65 -5.75 8.48
N ARG A 47 -4.04 -6.81 7.76
CA ARG A 47 -3.71 -7.04 6.34
C ARG A 47 -4.66 -6.37 5.34
N ASN A 48 -5.52 -5.49 5.79
CA ASN A 48 -6.37 -4.64 4.96
C ASN A 48 -6.41 -3.20 5.50
N ASP A 49 -5.41 -2.85 6.29
CA ASP A 49 -5.34 -1.53 6.91
C ASP A 49 -5.02 -0.43 5.89
N TRP A 50 -4.29 -0.76 4.81
CA TRP A 50 -3.74 0.24 3.90
C TRP A 50 -4.33 0.23 2.48
N GLY A 51 -5.35 -0.56 2.24
CA GLY A 51 -5.97 -0.70 0.92
C GLY A 51 -6.74 0.54 0.43
N ASP A 52 -6.94 1.54 1.28
CA ASP A 52 -7.55 2.84 0.97
C ASP A 52 -6.60 4.03 1.15
N GLU A 53 -5.31 3.75 1.45
CA GLU A 53 -4.29 4.74 1.73
C GLU A 53 -3.64 5.33 0.47
N GLY A 54 -3.10 6.54 0.60
CA GLY A 54 -2.42 7.23 -0.50
C GLY A 54 -3.37 8.06 -1.38
N PRO A 55 -2.92 8.57 -2.54
CA PRO A 55 -1.59 8.36 -3.07
C PRO A 55 -0.50 9.18 -2.37
N LEU A 56 0.70 8.60 -2.31
CA LEU A 56 1.95 9.27 -2.00
C LEU A 56 2.80 9.23 -3.27
N ASP A 57 3.14 10.37 -3.82
CA ASP A 57 4.01 10.49 -4.99
C ASP A 57 4.68 11.86 -5.05
N TYR A 58 5.51 12.08 -6.06
CA TYR A 58 6.23 13.35 -6.22
C TYR A 58 5.32 14.59 -6.26
N ASN A 59 4.07 14.45 -6.71
CA ASN A 59 3.12 15.55 -6.86
C ASN A 59 2.04 15.60 -5.76
N SER A 60 1.89 14.49 -5.01
CA SER A 60 0.79 14.30 -4.06
C SER A 60 1.31 13.84 -2.71
N ASN A 61 1.01 14.60 -1.66
CA ASN A 61 1.39 14.28 -0.27
C ASN A 61 2.89 14.02 -0.08
N ASN A 62 3.72 14.66 -0.90
CA ASN A 62 5.13 14.38 -1.08
C ASN A 62 6.04 14.81 0.08
N ASN A 63 5.56 15.56 1.05
CA ASN A 63 6.34 15.99 2.21
C ASN A 63 5.56 15.74 3.50
N SER A 64 5.67 14.51 4.04
CA SER A 64 4.83 14.09 5.14
C SER A 64 5.39 12.88 5.89
N ARG A 65 4.93 12.67 7.13
CA ARG A 65 5.26 11.45 7.87
C ARG A 65 4.61 10.18 7.29
N ALA A 66 3.58 10.31 6.47
CA ALA A 66 3.06 9.20 5.67
C ALA A 66 4.12 8.73 4.66
N VAL A 67 4.86 9.65 4.04
CA VAL A 67 6.03 9.33 3.19
C VAL A 67 7.11 8.60 4.00
N ALA A 68 7.42 9.06 5.20
CA ALA A 68 8.40 8.36 6.04
C ALA A 68 7.98 6.92 6.39
N LEU A 69 6.70 6.68 6.64
CA LEU A 69 6.19 5.30 6.80
C LEU A 69 6.48 4.48 5.55
N TRP A 70 6.17 5.01 4.37
CA TRP A 70 6.42 4.34 3.11
C TRP A 70 7.92 4.09 2.85
N GLN A 71 8.77 5.08 3.11
CA GLN A 71 10.23 4.92 3.03
C GLN A 71 10.74 3.81 3.95
N LEU A 72 10.16 3.66 5.15
CA LEU A 72 10.48 2.57 6.08
C LEU A 72 10.05 1.20 5.54
N VAL A 73 8.90 1.11 4.88
CA VAL A 73 8.43 -0.08 4.15
C VAL A 73 9.42 -0.44 3.05
N LEU A 74 9.72 0.49 2.16
CA LEU A 74 10.67 0.28 1.06
C LEU A 74 12.07 -0.13 1.54
N ARG A 75 12.50 0.41 2.70
CA ARG A 75 13.76 0.00 3.34
C ARG A 75 13.69 -1.41 3.88
N ALA A 76 12.58 -1.80 4.51
CA ALA A 76 12.37 -3.17 4.99
C ALA A 76 12.35 -4.17 3.84
N GLU A 77 11.86 -3.77 2.67
CA GLU A 77 11.90 -4.54 1.43
C GLU A 77 13.29 -4.61 0.77
N GLY A 78 14.21 -3.74 1.16
CA GLY A 78 15.55 -3.66 0.57
C GLY A 78 15.64 -2.79 -0.68
N PHE A 79 14.57 -2.12 -1.10
CA PHE A 79 14.55 -1.25 -2.29
C PHE A 79 14.99 0.19 -2.00
N TYR A 80 15.07 0.60 -0.73
CA TYR A 80 15.42 1.97 -0.34
C TYR A 80 16.55 2.03 0.68
N SER A 81 17.63 2.71 0.34
CA SER A 81 18.79 2.94 1.23
C SER A 81 19.00 4.42 1.58
N GLY A 82 18.14 5.30 1.09
CA GLY A 82 18.18 6.74 1.37
C GLY A 82 17.82 7.11 2.80
N ALA A 83 17.87 8.38 3.14
CA ALA A 83 17.40 8.90 4.44
C ALA A 83 15.87 8.72 4.58
N ILE A 84 15.39 8.55 5.82
CA ILE A 84 13.96 8.67 6.12
C ILE A 84 13.72 10.15 6.42
N ASP A 85 13.42 10.91 5.37
CA ASP A 85 13.38 12.37 5.37
C ASP A 85 11.99 12.96 5.16
N CYS A 86 10.98 12.09 5.06
CA CYS A 86 9.60 12.49 4.77
C CYS A 86 9.39 13.12 3.38
N ASP A 87 10.40 13.11 2.50
CA ASP A 87 10.30 13.66 1.15
C ASP A 87 10.14 12.56 0.10
N TYR A 88 9.06 12.65 -0.68
CA TYR A 88 8.83 11.74 -1.80
C TYR A 88 9.59 12.22 -3.03
N GLY A 89 10.91 12.26 -2.92
CA GLY A 89 11.81 12.64 -4.00
C GLY A 89 12.04 11.53 -5.02
N SER A 90 13.00 11.77 -5.92
CA SER A 90 13.36 10.82 -6.99
C SER A 90 13.82 9.45 -6.48
N GLY A 91 14.51 9.41 -5.32
CA GLY A 91 14.95 8.16 -4.69
C GLY A 91 13.77 7.31 -4.20
N THR A 92 12.79 7.93 -3.54
CA THR A 92 11.56 7.25 -3.10
C THR A 92 10.74 6.78 -4.30
N THR A 93 10.60 7.62 -5.34
CA THR A 93 9.91 7.26 -6.59
C THR A 93 10.56 6.04 -7.26
N ALA A 94 11.89 6.02 -7.37
CA ALA A 94 12.62 4.90 -7.98
C ALA A 94 12.42 3.60 -7.17
N ALA A 95 12.55 3.67 -5.86
CA ALA A 95 12.34 2.53 -4.96
C ALA A 95 10.90 2.01 -5.01
N THR A 96 9.90 2.90 -5.12
CA THR A 96 8.49 2.51 -5.28
C THR A 96 8.28 1.76 -6.60
N ARG A 97 8.88 2.22 -7.70
CA ARG A 97 8.82 1.51 -8.99
C ARG A 97 9.47 0.12 -8.90
N GLU A 98 10.58 -0.02 -8.19
CA GLU A 98 11.21 -1.32 -7.97
C GLU A 98 10.30 -2.25 -7.17
N TYR A 99 9.70 -1.76 -6.09
CA TYR A 99 8.68 -2.47 -5.32
C TYR A 99 7.53 -2.94 -6.22
N GLN A 100 6.95 -2.03 -7.00
CA GLN A 100 5.82 -2.31 -7.89
C GLN A 100 6.17 -3.39 -8.92
N ARG A 101 7.33 -3.27 -9.59
CA ARG A 101 7.80 -4.30 -10.54
C ARG A 101 8.01 -5.65 -9.88
N TRP A 102 8.58 -5.66 -8.66
CA TRP A 102 8.82 -6.89 -7.91
C TRP A 102 7.52 -7.64 -7.61
N TYR A 103 6.49 -6.91 -7.24
CA TYR A 103 5.17 -7.47 -6.92
C TYR A 103 4.21 -7.55 -8.12
N GLY A 104 4.66 -7.25 -9.33
CA GLY A 104 3.85 -7.32 -10.56
C GLY A 104 2.73 -6.30 -10.61
N LEU A 105 2.92 -5.15 -9.96
CA LEU A 105 2.01 -4.00 -10.00
C LEU A 105 2.38 -3.06 -11.15
N GLU A 106 1.48 -2.10 -11.48
CA GLU A 106 1.81 -1.01 -12.38
C GLU A 106 2.92 -0.14 -11.77
N ASP A 107 4.05 0.04 -12.48
CA ASP A 107 5.25 0.71 -11.97
C ASP A 107 5.22 2.23 -12.23
N ASP A 108 4.13 2.87 -11.84
CA ASP A 108 3.93 4.32 -11.98
C ASP A 108 4.76 5.15 -10.98
N GLY A 109 5.28 4.51 -9.93
CA GLY A 109 6.07 5.14 -8.87
C GLY A 109 5.23 5.89 -7.85
N SER A 110 3.92 5.65 -7.80
CA SER A 110 2.99 6.19 -6.81
C SER A 110 2.55 5.12 -5.82
N ALA A 111 2.65 5.39 -4.53
CA ALA A 111 2.14 4.52 -3.48
C ALA A 111 0.66 4.85 -3.22
N GLY A 112 -0.19 4.41 -4.14
CA GLY A 112 -1.65 4.51 -4.04
C GLY A 112 -2.28 3.28 -3.40
N PRO A 113 -3.63 3.22 -3.34
CA PRO A 113 -4.37 2.14 -2.67
C PRO A 113 -3.98 0.73 -3.09
N ILE A 114 -3.68 0.50 -4.37
CA ILE A 114 -3.25 -0.82 -4.86
C ILE A 114 -1.86 -1.17 -4.32
N THR A 115 -0.92 -0.23 -4.35
CA THR A 115 0.46 -0.42 -3.88
C THR A 115 0.50 -0.56 -2.37
N MET A 116 -0.21 0.30 -1.64
CA MET A 116 -0.31 0.26 -0.19
C MET A 116 -1.06 -1.00 0.29
N GLY A 117 -2.16 -1.37 -0.37
CA GLY A 117 -2.91 -2.60 -0.08
C GLY A 117 -2.16 -3.89 -0.46
N ASN A 118 -1.18 -3.84 -1.37
CA ASN A 118 -0.27 -4.95 -1.55
C ASN A 118 0.69 -5.06 -0.36
N ALA A 119 1.20 -3.92 0.12
CA ALA A 119 2.15 -3.89 1.22
C ALA A 119 1.55 -4.35 2.56
N ASP A 120 0.27 -4.08 2.82
CA ASP A 120 -0.37 -4.47 4.09
C ASP A 120 -0.47 -5.99 4.29
N ASN A 121 -0.39 -6.79 3.21
CA ASN A 121 -0.29 -8.25 3.31
C ASN A 121 0.95 -8.71 4.11
N SER A 122 1.97 -7.88 4.20
CA SER A 122 3.21 -8.13 4.97
C SER A 122 3.14 -7.63 6.41
N LEU A 123 2.00 -7.11 6.85
CA LEU A 123 1.77 -6.68 8.22
C LEU A 123 1.47 -7.88 9.13
N VAL A 124 2.05 -7.88 10.32
CA VAL A 124 1.85 -8.90 11.36
C VAL A 124 1.59 -8.21 12.70
N ASP A 125 0.42 -8.48 13.29
CA ASP A 125 0.14 -8.08 14.68
C ASP A 125 1.01 -8.90 15.63
N LEU A 126 1.69 -8.25 16.54
CA LEU A 126 2.53 -8.90 17.55
C LEU A 126 1.73 -9.39 18.77
N GLY A 127 0.42 -9.51 18.65
CA GLY A 127 -0.48 -10.09 19.65
C GLY A 127 -1.02 -9.10 20.68
N ASN A 128 -0.86 -7.80 20.47
CA ASN A 128 -1.34 -6.76 21.37
C ASN A 128 -2.20 -5.68 20.68
N ASN A 129 -2.57 -5.89 19.41
CA ASN A 129 -3.32 -4.95 18.58
C ASN A 129 -2.72 -3.52 18.50
N ARG A 130 -1.48 -3.37 18.93
CA ARG A 130 -0.77 -2.08 18.97
C ARG A 130 0.54 -2.10 18.20
N ASP A 131 1.38 -3.09 18.49
CA ASP A 131 2.69 -3.18 17.86
C ASP A 131 2.55 -4.08 16.62
N ILE A 132 2.66 -3.47 15.46
CA ILE A 132 2.48 -4.09 14.16
C ILE A 132 3.84 -4.15 13.47
N ARG A 133 4.26 -5.34 13.06
CA ARG A 133 5.50 -5.52 12.32
C ARG A 133 5.22 -5.64 10.83
N TYR A 134 5.89 -4.83 10.04
CA TYR A 134 6.05 -5.07 8.61
C TYR A 134 7.24 -6.01 8.41
N VAL A 135 7.06 -7.06 7.64
CA VAL A 135 8.11 -8.04 7.33
C VAL A 135 8.38 -7.97 5.83
N GLY A 136 9.55 -7.46 5.48
CA GLY A 136 9.97 -7.40 4.09
C GLY A 136 10.27 -8.78 3.50
N TRP A 137 10.44 -8.82 2.20
CA TRP A 137 10.65 -10.02 1.43
C TRP A 137 11.85 -10.84 1.94
N GLU A 138 11.64 -12.14 2.12
CA GLU A 138 12.63 -13.19 2.44
C GLU A 138 13.89 -12.76 3.24
N GLY A 139 13.71 -11.98 4.32
CA GLY A 139 14.80 -11.60 5.20
C GLY A 139 15.52 -10.30 4.81
N SER A 140 14.99 -9.55 3.85
CA SER A 140 15.49 -8.21 3.51
C SER A 140 15.48 -7.26 4.71
N GLY A 141 14.43 -7.33 5.54
CA GLY A 141 14.34 -6.55 6.77
C GLY A 141 12.95 -6.56 7.39
N SER A 142 12.81 -5.80 8.47
CA SER A 142 11.51 -5.55 9.09
C SER A 142 11.50 -4.21 9.79
N VAL A 143 10.31 -3.63 9.95
CA VAL A 143 10.10 -2.43 10.76
C VAL A 143 8.88 -2.61 11.64
N THR A 144 8.91 -2.06 12.86
CA THR A 144 7.76 -2.09 13.76
C THR A 144 7.10 -0.72 13.78
N PHE A 145 5.81 -0.71 13.57
CA PHE A 145 4.91 0.41 13.70
C PHE A 145 4.08 0.27 14.98
N ARG A 146 3.44 1.35 15.42
CA ARG A 146 2.39 1.27 16.45
C ARG A 146 1.07 1.72 15.86
N ARG A 147 0.01 0.97 16.16
CA ARG A 147 -1.37 1.38 15.86
C ARG A 147 -2.02 1.84 17.16
N ILE A 148 -2.26 3.15 17.27
CA ILE A 148 -2.84 3.78 18.46
C ILE A 148 -4.13 4.45 18.03
N ASN A 149 -5.25 4.02 18.58
CA ASN A 149 -6.57 4.51 18.20
C ASN A 149 -6.81 4.48 16.66
N GLY A 150 -6.44 3.37 16.00
CA GLY A 150 -6.57 3.19 14.56
C GLY A 150 -5.52 3.91 13.71
N THR A 151 -4.68 4.78 14.29
CA THR A 151 -3.67 5.53 13.57
C THR A 151 -2.31 4.83 13.64
N TYR A 152 -1.65 4.69 12.51
CA TYR A 152 -0.27 4.20 12.46
C TYR A 152 0.72 5.26 12.93
N HIS A 153 1.66 4.84 13.75
CA HIS A 153 2.76 5.64 14.28
C HIS A 153 4.09 5.00 13.89
N ILE A 154 5.03 5.84 13.52
CA ILE A 154 6.42 5.50 13.19
C ILE A 154 7.34 6.05 14.27
N TYR A 155 8.48 5.39 14.47
CA TYR A 155 9.51 5.87 15.42
C TYR A 155 10.54 6.69 14.65
N LEU A 156 10.55 7.99 14.90
CA LEU A 156 11.48 8.94 14.26
C LEU A 156 12.14 9.81 15.32
N ASN A 157 13.48 9.93 15.26
CA ASN A 157 14.27 10.83 16.10
C ASN A 157 13.90 10.72 17.59
N GLY A 158 13.84 9.47 18.11
CA GLY A 158 13.61 9.20 19.52
C GLY A 158 12.14 9.25 19.98
N ALA A 159 11.17 9.45 19.07
CA ALA A 159 9.76 9.55 19.45
C ALA A 159 8.82 8.82 18.48
N TRP A 160 7.70 8.30 19.01
CA TRP A 160 6.59 7.80 18.21
C TRP A 160 5.75 8.96 17.69
N ARG A 161 5.53 8.99 16.39
CA ARG A 161 4.79 10.05 15.68
C ARG A 161 3.75 9.44 14.76
N SER A 162 2.56 10.03 14.70
CA SER A 162 1.53 9.59 13.75
C SER A 162 2.03 9.73 12.31
N ALA A 163 1.76 8.74 11.48
CA ALA A 163 2.02 8.78 10.04
C ALA A 163 1.02 9.72 9.36
N SER A 164 1.26 11.02 9.49
CA SER A 164 0.39 12.10 9.02
C SER A 164 0.67 12.46 7.57
N TYR A 165 -0.38 12.71 6.80
CA TYR A 165 -0.29 13.28 5.45
C TYR A 165 -0.01 14.78 5.43
N THR A 166 -0.28 15.46 6.55
CA THR A 166 -0.24 16.94 6.63
C THR A 166 0.94 17.48 7.42
N SER A 167 1.84 16.61 7.91
CA SER A 167 2.97 17.04 8.72
C SER A 167 4.21 16.20 8.45
N SER A 168 5.34 16.88 8.29
CA SER A 168 6.69 16.30 8.22
C SER A 168 7.53 16.61 9.48
N THR A 169 6.94 17.22 10.50
CA THR A 169 7.67 17.60 11.73
C THR A 169 8.30 16.38 12.40
N GLY A 170 9.62 16.44 12.59
CA GLY A 170 10.39 15.38 13.25
C GLY A 170 11.02 14.38 12.28
N CYS A 171 11.05 14.69 10.96
CA CYS A 171 11.92 14.07 9.96
C CYS A 171 13.25 14.85 9.81
#